data_101c1ab341d5e811e00338bd059f58f6
#
_entry.id   101c1ab341d5e811e00338bd059f58f6
#
_cell.length_a   1.000
_cell.length_b   1.000
_cell.length_c   1.000
_cell.angle_alpha   90.00
_cell.angle_beta   90.00
_cell.angle_gamma   90.00
#
_symmetry.space_group_name_H-M   'P 1'
#
loop_
_entity.id
_entity.type
_entity.pdbx_description
1 polymer ?
#
loop_
_entity_poly.entity_id
_entity_poly.type
_entity_poly.pdbx_seq_one_letter_code
_entity_poly.pdbx_strand_id
1 'polypeptide(L)'
;QVYGNLLSGVATPAFEGTPTRTGYVFKGWNPEVAATVTGNATYIATWGEDKNNNGIADDEETKYTVRYTDGVDEEVIFADQVYRNLLSGVDTPAFKGTPKREGYVFKGWNPAVAEKVTGDATYAATWGEDKNNNGIDDNEETKYTVTYKDGVDGEEVFADQVYGNLLSGVATPAFEG
;
A
#
# COMPACT_ATOMS: atom_id res chain seq x y z
N GLN A 1 8.89 34.73 27.06
CA GLN A 1 9.22 35.08 28.45
C GLN A 1 10.41 36.03 28.49
N VAL A 2 10.38 37.01 29.39
CA VAL A 2 11.46 37.98 29.55
C VAL A 2 11.83 38.05 31.04
N TYR A 3 13.10 37.87 31.31
CA TYR A 3 13.67 38.02 32.65
C TYR A 3 14.59 39.26 32.66
N GLY A 4 14.28 40.26 33.48
CA GLY A 4 15.02 41.51 33.56
C GLY A 4 15.80 41.65 34.85
N ASN A 5 16.71 42.66 34.87
CA ASN A 5 17.50 43.05 36.05
C ASN A 5 18.39 41.90 36.61
N LEU A 6 18.83 40.96 35.76
CA LEU A 6 19.72 39.90 36.16
C LEU A 6 21.16 40.41 36.32
N LEU A 7 21.85 39.93 37.35
CA LEU A 7 23.26 40.22 37.57
C LEU A 7 24.16 39.30 36.77
N SER A 8 25.30 39.79 36.34
CA SER A 8 26.31 38.95 35.68
C SER A 8 26.78 37.83 36.62
N GLY A 9 26.95 36.65 36.10
CA GLY A 9 27.38 35.44 36.81
C GLY A 9 26.29 34.65 37.53
N VAL A 10 25.02 35.15 37.59
CA VAL A 10 23.92 34.35 38.11
C VAL A 10 23.51 33.26 37.08
N ALA A 11 22.88 32.18 37.54
CA ALA A 11 22.33 31.17 36.66
C ALA A 11 21.28 31.76 35.70
N THR A 12 21.36 31.38 34.42
CA THR A 12 20.35 31.78 33.45
C THR A 12 18.99 31.19 33.85
N PRO A 13 17.92 32.01 34.00
CA PRO A 13 16.59 31.50 34.31
C PRO A 13 16.10 30.52 33.24
N ALA A 14 15.55 29.37 33.67
CA ALA A 14 14.95 28.43 32.78
C ALA A 14 13.66 28.95 32.16
N PHE A 15 13.33 28.53 30.96
CA PHE A 15 12.03 28.76 30.37
C PHE A 15 10.96 28.03 31.18
N GLU A 16 9.89 28.71 31.57
CA GLU A 16 8.79 28.13 32.32
C GLU A 16 7.74 27.53 31.37
N GLY A 17 7.45 26.24 31.55
CA GLY A 17 6.53 25.47 30.75
C GLY A 17 7.24 24.63 29.68
N THR A 18 6.46 24.02 28.79
CA THR A 18 6.93 23.21 27.68
C THR A 18 6.60 23.90 26.36
N PRO A 19 7.61 24.25 25.53
CA PRO A 19 7.31 24.77 24.20
C PRO A 19 6.54 23.74 23.36
N THR A 20 5.39 24.14 22.80
CA THR A 20 4.55 23.28 21.94
C THR A 20 4.20 24.01 20.65
N ARG A 21 4.19 23.26 19.54
CA ARG A 21 3.77 23.72 18.22
C ARG A 21 3.16 22.57 17.47
N THR A 22 1.91 22.70 17.03
CA THR A 22 1.20 21.64 16.31
C THR A 22 1.96 21.20 15.05
N GLY A 23 2.18 19.89 14.87
CA GLY A 23 2.91 19.32 13.75
C GLY A 23 4.43 19.51 13.82
N TYR A 24 4.96 19.83 14.99
CA TYR A 24 6.39 20.03 15.22
C TYR A 24 6.82 19.51 16.58
N VAL A 25 8.07 19.05 16.68
CA VAL A 25 8.76 18.74 17.93
C VAL A 25 9.75 19.86 18.28
N PHE A 26 9.84 20.20 19.55
CA PHE A 26 10.80 21.18 20.04
C PHE A 26 12.23 20.60 20.02
N LYS A 27 13.16 21.28 19.35
CA LYS A 27 14.57 20.84 19.16
C LYS A 27 15.56 21.57 20.08
N GLY A 28 15.08 22.51 20.86
CA GLY A 28 15.93 23.31 21.75
C GLY A 28 15.93 24.80 21.39
N TRP A 29 16.87 25.51 21.97
CA TRP A 29 17.03 26.96 21.82
C TRP A 29 18.23 27.31 20.93
N ASN A 30 18.11 28.34 20.12
CA ASN A 30 19.23 28.91 19.37
C ASN A 30 19.41 30.38 19.74
N PRO A 31 20.62 30.80 20.19
CA PRO A 31 21.74 29.92 20.57
C PRO A 31 21.41 29.00 21.76
N GLU A 32 22.27 28.03 22.02
CA GLU A 32 22.14 27.18 23.21
C GLU A 32 22.13 28.02 24.46
N VAL A 33 21.28 27.68 25.44
CA VAL A 33 21.12 28.45 26.67
C VAL A 33 22.39 28.43 27.49
N ALA A 34 23.00 29.60 27.69
CA ALA A 34 24.19 29.72 28.52
C ALA A 34 23.88 29.37 29.98
N ALA A 35 24.76 28.66 30.66
CA ALA A 35 24.57 28.29 32.06
C ALA A 35 24.45 29.51 33.01
N THR A 36 25.14 30.60 32.69
CA THR A 36 25.15 31.84 33.50
C THR A 36 24.93 33.06 32.63
N VAL A 37 24.34 34.08 33.20
CA VAL A 37 24.13 35.39 32.57
C VAL A 37 25.47 36.12 32.42
N THR A 38 25.85 36.42 31.17
CA THR A 38 27.07 37.19 30.86
C THR A 38 26.75 38.52 30.15
N GLY A 39 25.48 38.73 29.76
CA GLY A 39 25.01 39.91 29.06
C GLY A 39 23.58 39.69 28.57
N ASN A 40 23.05 40.66 27.80
CA ASN A 40 21.75 40.47 27.16
C ASN A 40 21.79 39.33 26.16
N ALA A 41 20.83 38.43 26.24
CA ALA A 41 20.70 37.29 25.33
C ALA A 41 19.24 37.09 24.90
N THR A 42 19.05 36.58 23.69
CA THR A 42 17.75 36.14 23.17
C THR A 42 17.88 34.69 22.68
N TYR A 43 17.07 33.81 23.23
CA TYR A 43 17.01 32.40 22.85
C TYR A 43 15.75 32.16 22.04
N ILE A 44 15.92 31.64 20.82
CA ILE A 44 14.83 31.38 19.87
C ILE A 44 14.60 29.87 19.83
N ALA A 45 13.35 29.47 20.01
CA ALA A 45 12.98 28.06 19.89
C ALA A 45 13.20 27.54 18.47
N THR A 46 13.79 26.34 18.36
CA THR A 46 13.96 25.61 17.11
C THR A 46 13.02 24.41 17.05
N TRP A 47 12.56 24.09 15.86
CA TRP A 47 11.50 23.13 15.65
C TRP A 47 11.85 22.18 14.50
N GLY A 48 11.58 20.86 14.67
CA GLY A 48 11.55 19.88 13.61
C GLY A 48 10.12 19.59 13.19
N GLU A 49 9.85 19.36 11.89
CA GLU A 49 8.53 18.87 11.44
C GLU A 49 8.25 17.49 12.04
N ASP A 50 6.99 17.24 12.41
CA ASP A 50 6.48 15.96 12.94
C ASP A 50 5.09 15.72 12.36
N LYS A 51 5.05 15.19 11.13
CA LYS A 51 3.81 15.03 10.35
C LYS A 51 2.94 13.88 10.85
N ASN A 52 3.56 12.86 11.44
CA ASN A 52 2.86 11.69 11.99
C ASN A 52 2.53 11.85 13.49
N ASN A 53 2.95 12.96 14.11
CA ASN A 53 2.73 13.32 15.52
C ASN A 53 3.21 12.24 16.52
N ASN A 54 4.37 11.64 16.24
CA ASN A 54 4.95 10.63 17.12
C ASN A 54 5.97 11.19 18.13
N GLY A 55 6.26 12.50 18.08
CA GLY A 55 7.19 13.19 18.97
C GLY A 55 8.64 13.12 18.53
N ILE A 56 8.92 12.62 17.33
CA ILE A 56 10.25 12.59 16.69
C ILE A 56 10.20 13.47 15.45
N ALA A 57 11.25 14.25 15.19
CA ALA A 57 11.30 15.05 13.98
C ALA A 57 11.38 14.17 12.73
N ASP A 58 10.61 14.50 11.68
CA ASP A 58 10.53 13.74 10.42
C ASP A 58 11.93 13.47 9.80
N ASP A 59 12.89 14.38 9.98
CA ASP A 59 14.25 14.24 9.45
C ASP A 59 15.12 13.25 10.25
N GLU A 60 14.71 12.91 11.47
CA GLU A 60 15.37 11.94 12.36
C GLU A 60 14.76 10.55 12.28
N GLU A 61 13.62 10.39 11.59
CA GLU A 61 12.94 9.10 11.45
C GLU A 61 13.46 8.26 10.28
N THR A 62 13.31 6.94 10.41
CA THR A 62 13.49 6.00 9.29
C THR A 62 12.41 6.20 8.25
N LYS A 63 12.81 6.25 6.97
CA LYS A 63 11.91 6.36 5.83
C LYS A 63 11.70 4.99 5.18
N TYR A 64 10.46 4.75 4.79
CA TYR A 64 10.03 3.49 4.18
C TYR A 64 9.61 3.67 2.72
N THR A 65 9.56 2.55 2.01
CA THR A 65 9.13 2.47 0.60
C THR A 65 7.99 1.47 0.48
N VAL A 66 6.91 1.87 -0.17
CA VAL A 66 5.82 0.99 -0.59
C VAL A 66 5.87 0.85 -2.10
N ARG A 67 5.79 -0.39 -2.59
CA ARG A 67 5.83 -0.74 -4.00
C ARG A 67 4.64 -1.59 -4.38
N TYR A 68 4.03 -1.32 -5.51
CA TYR A 68 3.03 -2.16 -6.16
C TYR A 68 3.60 -2.71 -7.46
N THR A 69 3.51 -4.01 -7.67
CA THR A 69 3.99 -4.72 -8.86
C THR A 69 2.85 -5.49 -9.52
N ASP A 70 2.98 -5.83 -10.79
CA ASP A 70 1.96 -6.58 -11.53
C ASP A 70 1.87 -8.06 -11.15
N GLY A 71 2.86 -8.58 -10.43
CA GLY A 71 2.90 -9.98 -9.98
C GLY A 71 3.13 -10.99 -11.09
N VAL A 72 3.68 -10.56 -12.24
CA VAL A 72 3.96 -11.41 -13.40
C VAL A 72 5.44 -11.29 -13.77
N ASP A 73 6.12 -12.42 -13.96
CA ASP A 73 7.58 -12.44 -14.13
C ASP A 73 8.05 -12.18 -15.57
N GLU A 74 7.28 -12.58 -16.59
CA GLU A 74 7.72 -12.58 -17.99
C GLU A 74 7.05 -11.48 -18.86
N GLU A 75 6.06 -10.79 -18.32
CA GLU A 75 5.28 -9.78 -19.02
C GLU A 75 5.06 -8.57 -18.13
N VAL A 76 5.16 -7.36 -18.68
CA VAL A 76 4.81 -6.13 -17.95
C VAL A 76 3.37 -5.78 -18.21
N ILE A 77 2.48 -6.06 -17.23
CA ILE A 77 1.06 -5.74 -17.30
C ILE A 77 0.84 -4.25 -17.02
N PHE A 78 1.55 -3.71 -16.02
CA PHE A 78 1.61 -2.28 -15.71
C PHE A 78 2.95 -1.94 -15.04
N ALA A 79 3.36 -0.68 -15.16
CA ALA A 79 4.58 -0.23 -14.51
C ALA A 79 4.44 -0.20 -12.99
N ASP A 80 5.50 -0.56 -12.28
CA ASP A 80 5.55 -0.46 -10.82
C ASP A 80 5.20 0.94 -10.33
N GLN A 81 4.38 1.01 -9.28
CA GLN A 81 4.16 2.25 -8.55
C GLN A 81 4.96 2.23 -7.25
N VAL A 82 5.85 3.19 -7.10
CA VAL A 82 6.78 3.24 -5.96
C VAL A 82 6.58 4.54 -5.19
N TYR A 83 6.23 4.42 -3.92
CA TYR A 83 6.07 5.50 -2.97
C TYR A 83 7.23 5.47 -1.97
N ARG A 84 8.01 6.54 -1.92
CA ARG A 84 9.24 6.63 -1.13
C ARG A 84 9.13 7.67 -0.02
N ASN A 85 10.08 7.61 0.92
CA ASN A 85 10.18 8.57 2.03
C ASN A 85 8.93 8.62 2.92
N LEU A 86 8.26 7.50 3.08
CA LEU A 86 7.08 7.37 3.94
C LEU A 86 7.51 7.24 5.40
N LEU A 87 6.80 7.93 6.29
CA LEU A 87 6.99 7.81 7.74
C LEU A 87 6.21 6.62 8.29
N SER A 88 6.66 6.09 9.42
CA SER A 88 5.89 5.09 10.16
C SER A 88 4.54 5.65 10.61
N GLY A 89 3.49 4.85 10.56
CA GLY A 89 2.15 5.21 11.05
C GLY A 89 1.30 6.07 10.09
N VAL A 90 1.86 6.58 8.97
CA VAL A 90 1.05 7.25 7.94
C VAL A 90 0.21 6.22 7.17
N ASP A 91 -0.88 6.66 6.54
CA ASP A 91 -1.69 5.79 5.69
C ASP A 91 -0.86 5.22 4.54
N THR A 92 -1.03 3.93 4.25
CA THR A 92 -0.39 3.31 3.09
C THR A 92 -0.94 3.93 1.81
N PRO A 93 -0.09 4.52 0.94
CA PRO A 93 -0.55 5.09 -0.32
C PRO A 93 -1.24 4.01 -1.18
N ALA A 94 -2.44 4.30 -1.67
CA ALA A 94 -3.17 3.39 -2.54
C ALA A 94 -2.54 3.28 -3.94
N PHE A 95 -2.69 2.12 -4.58
CA PHE A 95 -2.39 1.98 -6.01
C PHE A 95 -3.27 2.92 -6.83
N LYS A 96 -2.69 3.64 -7.78
CA LYS A 96 -3.39 4.57 -8.67
C LYS A 96 -3.86 3.85 -9.92
N GLY A 97 -5.16 3.83 -10.14
CA GLY A 97 -5.79 3.19 -11.28
C GLY A 97 -6.42 1.84 -10.91
N THR A 98 -6.79 1.07 -11.92
CA THR A 98 -7.37 -0.27 -11.78
C THR A 98 -6.47 -1.27 -12.50
N PRO A 99 -5.92 -2.29 -11.81
CA PRO A 99 -5.15 -3.33 -12.47
C PRO A 99 -6.03 -4.06 -13.51
N LYS A 100 -5.50 -4.24 -14.72
CA LYS A 100 -6.18 -4.95 -15.82
C LYS A 100 -5.18 -5.83 -16.56
N ARG A 101 -5.57 -7.07 -16.82
CA ARG A 101 -4.84 -8.06 -17.60
C ARG A 101 -5.82 -8.80 -18.51
N GLU A 102 -5.54 -8.89 -19.82
CA GLU A 102 -6.40 -9.58 -20.77
C GLU A 102 -6.52 -11.08 -20.43
N GLY A 103 -7.76 -11.61 -20.45
CA GLY A 103 -8.04 -12.99 -20.08
C GLY A 103 -7.90 -13.32 -18.59
N TYR A 104 -7.84 -12.28 -17.73
CA TYR A 104 -7.70 -12.46 -16.29
C TYR A 104 -8.56 -11.45 -15.51
N VAL A 105 -8.98 -11.86 -14.31
CA VAL A 105 -9.60 -10.97 -13.31
C VAL A 105 -8.59 -10.67 -12.20
N PHE A 106 -8.56 -9.41 -11.75
CA PHE A 106 -7.75 -8.99 -10.61
C PHE A 106 -8.34 -9.51 -9.30
N LYS A 107 -7.56 -10.29 -8.53
CA LYS A 107 -7.97 -10.94 -7.27
C LYS A 107 -7.56 -10.15 -6.02
N GLY A 108 -6.76 -9.11 -6.18
CA GLY A 108 -6.23 -8.33 -5.07
C GLY A 108 -4.72 -8.32 -5.02
N TRP A 109 -4.20 -7.85 -3.89
CA TRP A 109 -2.76 -7.71 -3.63
C TRP A 109 -2.26 -8.80 -2.69
N ASN A 110 -1.07 -9.30 -2.94
CA ASN A 110 -0.37 -10.24 -2.06
C ASN A 110 1.00 -9.65 -1.64
N PRO A 111 1.26 -9.49 -0.33
CA PRO A 111 0.29 -9.61 0.78
C PRO A 111 -0.84 -8.59 0.68
N ALA A 112 -1.90 -8.75 1.47
CA ALA A 112 -2.95 -7.74 1.59
C ALA A 112 -2.36 -6.39 2.01
N VAL A 113 -2.86 -5.31 1.40
CA VAL A 113 -2.33 -3.97 1.67
C VAL A 113 -2.60 -3.58 3.12
N ALA A 114 -1.53 -3.28 3.86
CA ALA A 114 -1.63 -2.80 5.23
C ALA A 114 -2.26 -1.39 5.26
N GLU A 115 -3.08 -1.09 6.25
CA GLU A 115 -3.70 0.22 6.41
C GLU A 115 -2.67 1.33 6.65
N LYS A 116 -1.63 1.02 7.46
CA LYS A 116 -0.57 1.94 7.84
C LYS A 116 0.81 1.44 7.41
N VAL A 117 1.69 2.37 7.10
CA VAL A 117 3.10 2.08 6.84
C VAL A 117 3.79 1.72 8.16
N THR A 118 4.38 0.52 8.23
CA THR A 118 5.16 0.06 9.38
C THR A 118 6.57 -0.38 9.00
N GLY A 119 6.88 -0.39 7.69
CA GLY A 119 8.14 -0.83 7.12
C GLY A 119 8.11 -0.76 5.59
N ASP A 120 9.19 -1.17 4.95
CA ASP A 120 9.20 -1.39 3.51
C ASP A 120 8.21 -2.51 3.14
N ALA A 121 7.43 -2.30 2.09
CA ALA A 121 6.46 -3.28 1.63
C ALA A 121 6.40 -3.35 0.10
N THR A 122 6.19 -4.56 -0.43
CA THR A 122 5.88 -4.79 -1.84
C THR A 122 4.58 -5.58 -1.92
N TYR A 123 3.63 -5.06 -2.66
CA TYR A 123 2.33 -5.66 -2.93
C TYR A 123 2.28 -6.10 -4.38
N ALA A 124 2.24 -7.40 -4.62
CA ALA A 124 2.12 -7.97 -5.96
C ALA A 124 0.65 -8.21 -6.31
N ALA A 125 0.22 -7.83 -7.50
CA ALA A 125 -1.11 -8.14 -7.99
C ALA A 125 -1.29 -9.66 -8.14
N THR A 126 -2.49 -10.15 -7.81
CA THR A 126 -2.86 -11.55 -8.03
C THR A 126 -3.98 -11.63 -9.05
N TRP A 127 -3.93 -12.69 -9.88
CA TRP A 127 -4.78 -12.83 -11.05
C TRP A 127 -5.45 -14.21 -11.06
N GLY A 128 -6.73 -14.24 -11.43
CA GLY A 128 -7.47 -15.45 -11.78
C GLY A 128 -7.68 -15.52 -13.29
N GLU A 129 -7.65 -16.71 -13.91
CA GLU A 129 -8.01 -16.87 -15.33
C GLU A 129 -9.48 -16.50 -15.55
N ASP A 130 -9.79 -15.82 -16.65
CA ASP A 130 -11.14 -15.42 -17.09
C ASP A 130 -11.21 -15.55 -18.60
N LYS A 131 -11.32 -16.81 -19.08
CA LYS A 131 -11.27 -17.16 -20.52
C LYS A 131 -12.50 -16.70 -21.29
N ASN A 132 -13.64 -16.56 -20.60
CA ASN A 132 -14.88 -16.08 -21.20
C ASN A 132 -15.10 -14.57 -21.04
N ASN A 133 -14.17 -13.87 -20.35
CA ASN A 133 -14.19 -12.42 -20.11
C ASN A 133 -15.48 -11.93 -19.45
N ASN A 134 -16.02 -12.68 -18.51
CA ASN A 134 -17.21 -12.31 -17.76
C ASN A 134 -16.92 -11.59 -16.43
N GLY A 135 -15.66 -11.45 -16.07
CA GLY A 135 -15.19 -10.78 -14.84
C GLY A 135 -15.15 -11.70 -13.62
N ILE A 136 -15.32 -13.01 -13.79
CA ILE A 136 -15.28 -14.02 -12.73
C ILE A 136 -14.11 -14.97 -13.03
N ASP A 137 -13.35 -15.34 -12.00
CA ASP A 137 -12.28 -16.35 -12.12
C ASP A 137 -12.89 -17.70 -12.57
N ASP A 138 -12.35 -18.27 -13.64
CA ASP A 138 -12.79 -19.57 -14.20
C ASP A 138 -12.88 -20.68 -13.13
N ASN A 139 -12.07 -20.61 -12.07
CA ASN A 139 -12.10 -21.58 -10.97
C ASN A 139 -13.29 -21.39 -10.03
N GLU A 140 -13.89 -20.20 -10.00
CA GLU A 140 -15.05 -19.85 -9.18
C GLU A 140 -16.37 -20.02 -9.94
N GLU A 141 -16.32 -20.27 -11.24
CA GLU A 141 -17.50 -20.46 -12.08
C GLU A 141 -18.07 -21.88 -12.03
N THR A 142 -19.39 -21.97 -12.29
CA THR A 142 -20.07 -23.23 -12.54
C THR A 142 -19.61 -23.82 -13.86
N LYS A 143 -19.20 -25.09 -13.84
CA LYS A 143 -18.81 -25.84 -15.03
C LYS A 143 -20.01 -26.63 -15.56
N TYR A 144 -20.13 -26.70 -16.87
CA TYR A 144 -21.20 -27.41 -17.58
C TYR A 144 -20.67 -28.57 -18.40
N THR A 145 -21.57 -29.49 -18.75
CA THR A 145 -21.28 -30.64 -19.60
C THR A 145 -22.26 -30.64 -20.78
N VAL A 146 -21.73 -30.88 -21.98
CA VAL A 146 -22.52 -31.11 -23.19
C VAL A 146 -22.28 -32.54 -23.61
N THR A 147 -23.34 -33.27 -23.89
CA THR A 147 -23.29 -34.67 -24.33
C THR A 147 -24.07 -34.84 -25.63
N TYR A 148 -23.47 -35.44 -26.61
CA TYR A 148 -24.12 -35.89 -27.84
C TYR A 148 -24.35 -37.40 -27.74
N LYS A 149 -25.59 -37.82 -27.99
CA LYS A 149 -26.02 -39.23 -27.96
C LYS A 149 -26.66 -39.60 -29.28
N ASP A 150 -26.58 -40.88 -29.67
CA ASP A 150 -27.18 -41.39 -30.90
C ASP A 150 -28.72 -41.40 -30.90
N GLY A 151 -29.34 -41.37 -29.69
CA GLY A 151 -30.81 -41.31 -29.56
C GLY A 151 -31.55 -42.61 -30.01
N VAL A 152 -30.84 -43.73 -30.15
CA VAL A 152 -31.41 -45.03 -30.59
C VAL A 152 -31.34 -46.03 -29.43
N ASP A 153 -32.49 -46.68 -29.13
CA ASP A 153 -32.57 -47.72 -28.10
C ASP A 153 -32.17 -49.09 -28.69
N GLY A 154 -31.13 -49.68 -28.09
CA GLY A 154 -30.73 -51.06 -28.38
C GLY A 154 -29.73 -51.26 -29.52
N GLU A 155 -29.32 -50.22 -30.20
CA GLU A 155 -28.26 -50.21 -31.19
C GLU A 155 -27.33 -49.01 -30.96
N GLU A 156 -26.02 -49.20 -30.93
CA GLU A 156 -25.07 -48.10 -30.86
C GLU A 156 -24.68 -47.67 -32.28
N VAL A 157 -25.16 -46.48 -32.70
CA VAL A 157 -24.85 -45.88 -34.00
C VAL A 157 -23.53 -45.15 -33.95
N PHE A 158 -23.29 -44.46 -32.82
CA PHE A 158 -21.99 -43.85 -32.45
C PHE A 158 -21.86 -43.77 -30.93
N ALA A 159 -20.63 -43.75 -30.43
CA ALA A 159 -20.37 -43.60 -29.00
C ALA A 159 -20.73 -42.19 -28.49
N ASP A 160 -21.25 -42.12 -27.27
CA ASP A 160 -21.53 -40.82 -26.60
C ASP A 160 -20.28 -39.92 -26.60
N GLN A 161 -20.41 -38.69 -27.08
CA GLN A 161 -19.38 -37.69 -26.95
C GLN A 161 -19.71 -36.74 -25.79
N VAL A 162 -18.80 -36.66 -24.80
CA VAL A 162 -19.01 -35.90 -23.58
C VAL A 162 -17.92 -34.81 -23.44
N TYR A 163 -18.35 -33.57 -23.44
CA TYR A 163 -17.50 -32.40 -23.26
C TYR A 163 -17.82 -31.75 -21.89
N GLY A 164 -16.92 -31.94 -20.93
CA GLY A 164 -17.08 -31.43 -19.57
C GLY A 164 -16.28 -30.17 -19.30
N ASN A 165 -16.48 -29.59 -18.12
CA ASN A 165 -15.76 -28.41 -17.65
C ASN A 165 -15.91 -27.15 -18.52
N LEU A 166 -17.02 -27.04 -19.24
CA LEU A 166 -17.32 -25.89 -20.09
C LEU A 166 -17.75 -24.68 -19.24
N LEU A 167 -17.21 -23.51 -19.55
CA LEU A 167 -17.63 -22.25 -18.95
C LEU A 167 -18.91 -21.72 -19.63
N SER A 168 -19.69 -20.93 -18.92
CA SER A 168 -20.83 -20.22 -19.51
C SER A 168 -20.35 -19.25 -20.59
N GLY A 169 -21.11 -19.15 -21.69
CA GLY A 169 -20.81 -18.23 -22.81
C GLY A 169 -19.69 -18.66 -23.75
N VAL A 170 -18.98 -19.75 -23.50
CA VAL A 170 -18.05 -20.32 -24.50
C VAL A 170 -18.83 -21.04 -25.61
N ALA A 171 -18.19 -21.15 -26.79
CA ALA A 171 -18.78 -21.88 -27.90
C ALA A 171 -19.03 -23.35 -27.51
N THR A 172 -20.24 -23.85 -27.81
CA THR A 172 -20.56 -25.27 -27.64
C THR A 172 -19.66 -26.10 -28.55
N PRO A 173 -18.92 -27.11 -28.01
CA PRO A 173 -18.12 -28.00 -28.85
C PRO A 173 -18.98 -28.71 -29.91
N ALA A 174 -18.49 -28.81 -31.14
CA ALA A 174 -19.19 -29.51 -32.19
C ALA A 174 -19.07 -31.03 -31.99
N PHE A 175 -20.07 -31.77 -32.51
CA PHE A 175 -19.97 -33.24 -32.63
C PHE A 175 -18.85 -33.59 -33.62
N GLU A 176 -18.00 -34.51 -33.26
CA GLU A 176 -16.92 -35.04 -34.11
C GLU A 176 -17.39 -36.37 -34.71
N GLY A 177 -17.79 -36.35 -36.01
CA GLY A 177 -18.27 -37.49 -36.74
C GLY A 177 -17.19 -38.23 -37.52
#